data_7d9c02914f2201193ddc5e600ff1fdb3
#
_entry.id   7d9c02914f2201193ddc5e600ff1fdb3
#
_cell.length_a   1.000
_cell.length_b   1.000
_cell.length_c   1.000
_cell.angle_alpha   90.00
_cell.angle_beta   90.00
_cell.angle_gamma   90.00
#
_symmetry.space_group_name_H-M   'P 1'
#
loop_
_entity.id
_entity.type
_entity.pdbx_description
1 polymer ?
#
loop_
_entity_poly.entity_id
_entity_poly.type
_entity_poly.pdbx_seq_one_letter_code
_entity_poly.pdbx_strand_id
1 'polypeptide(L)'
;ELKRAFKAGLDIHAATASEMFGVPVEGMPSETRRRAKAINFGIVYGISAFGLANQLGIDQGEAGAYIKTYFERFPGIRAYMDKTKAEVRQAGFVSTVFGRRIHIPAIHSKSGAERQFGERAAINAPIQGAAADIIRRAMIRMPGALAEAGLQTRMLLQVHDELVFEAPEAEAEAAIAVIRRVMETAAEPAVALSVPLDVEAR
;
A
#
# COMPACT_ATOMS: atom_id res chain seq x y z
N GLU A 1 2.17 12.99 -9.48
CA GLU A 1 2.57 13.70 -8.25
C GLU A 1 2.89 12.76 -7.11
N LEU A 2 2.03 11.79 -6.73
CA LEU A 2 2.33 10.80 -5.69
C LEU A 2 3.67 10.08 -5.93
N LYS A 3 3.96 9.62 -7.15
CA LYS A 3 5.25 9.01 -7.48
C LYS A 3 6.45 9.93 -7.26
N ARG A 4 6.28 11.24 -7.51
CA ARG A 4 7.34 12.24 -7.23
C ARG A 4 7.56 12.41 -5.74
N ALA A 5 6.48 12.46 -4.96
CA ALA A 5 6.55 12.56 -3.51
C ALA A 5 7.28 11.34 -2.90
N PHE A 6 6.95 10.12 -3.31
CA PHE A 6 7.65 8.91 -2.89
C PHE A 6 9.14 8.91 -3.26
N LYS A 7 9.48 9.32 -4.51
CA LYS A 7 10.88 9.40 -4.95
C LYS A 7 11.69 10.44 -4.20
N ALA A 8 11.03 11.48 -3.71
CA ALA A 8 11.65 12.55 -2.94
C ALA A 8 11.67 12.26 -1.42
N GLY A 9 11.21 11.08 -0.98
CA GLY A 9 11.10 10.74 0.45
C GLY A 9 10.14 11.62 1.24
N LEU A 10 9.17 12.26 0.56
CA LEU A 10 8.22 13.15 1.23
C LEU A 10 7.12 12.36 1.94
N ASP A 11 6.70 12.86 3.09
CA ASP A 11 5.51 12.34 3.77
C ASP A 11 4.25 12.61 2.95
N ILE A 12 3.75 11.57 2.29
CA ILE A 12 2.57 11.66 1.41
C ILE A 12 1.30 12.09 2.15
N HIS A 13 1.19 11.80 3.46
CA HIS A 13 0.04 12.20 4.25
C HIS A 13 0.11 13.70 4.59
N ALA A 14 1.30 14.18 4.91
CA ALA A 14 1.51 15.61 5.11
C ALA A 14 1.33 16.40 3.81
N ALA A 15 1.85 15.90 2.68
CA ALA A 15 1.64 16.50 1.37
C ALA A 15 0.15 16.56 0.99
N THR A 16 -0.60 15.46 1.19
CA THR A 16 -2.05 15.44 0.95
C THR A 16 -2.79 16.39 1.87
N ALA A 17 -2.43 16.47 3.15
CA ALA A 17 -3.04 17.39 4.09
C ALA A 17 -2.81 18.84 3.69
N SER A 18 -1.61 19.17 3.25
CA SER A 18 -1.27 20.51 2.76
C SER A 18 -2.15 20.91 1.58
N GLU A 19 -2.32 20.01 0.63
CA GLU A 19 -3.12 20.26 -0.57
C GLU A 19 -4.63 20.31 -0.30
N MET A 20 -5.13 19.47 0.61
CA MET A 20 -6.57 19.40 0.90
C MET A 20 -7.04 20.45 1.89
N PHE A 21 -6.20 20.82 2.85
CA PHE A 21 -6.57 21.71 3.94
C PHE A 21 -5.88 23.08 3.86
N GLY A 22 -4.99 23.28 2.90
CA GLY A 22 -4.24 24.54 2.72
C GLY A 22 -3.26 24.84 3.85
N VAL A 23 -2.80 23.83 4.58
CA VAL A 23 -1.85 23.98 5.70
C VAL A 23 -0.41 23.69 5.27
N PRO A 24 0.61 24.40 5.78
CA PRO A 24 1.99 24.09 5.49
C PRO A 24 2.37 22.67 5.91
N VAL A 25 3.26 22.02 5.16
CA VAL A 25 3.80 20.70 5.53
C VAL A 25 4.68 20.81 6.78
N GLU A 26 5.49 21.86 6.85
CA GLU A 26 6.35 22.14 7.99
C GLU A 26 5.52 22.58 9.20
N GLY A 27 5.74 21.94 10.35
CA GLY A 27 5.00 22.22 11.58
C GLY A 27 3.54 21.76 11.58
N MET A 28 3.15 20.88 10.64
CA MET A 28 1.78 20.37 10.55
C MET A 28 1.32 19.70 11.84
N PRO A 29 0.14 20.05 12.38
CA PRO A 29 -0.44 19.37 13.52
C PRO A 29 -0.64 17.89 13.26
N SER A 30 -0.28 17.04 14.23
CA SER A 30 -0.40 15.58 14.13
C SER A 30 -1.83 15.11 13.80
N GLU A 31 -2.84 15.83 14.32
CA GLU A 31 -4.25 15.58 14.03
C GLU A 31 -4.58 15.79 12.55
N THR A 32 -4.11 16.86 11.95
CA THR A 32 -4.32 17.17 10.52
C THR A 32 -3.68 16.10 9.63
N ARG A 33 -2.46 15.68 9.96
CA ARG A 33 -1.77 14.58 9.29
C ARG A 33 -2.54 13.26 9.45
N ARG A 34 -3.07 12.97 10.65
CA ARG A 34 -3.87 11.78 10.92
C ARG A 34 -5.15 11.76 10.10
N ARG A 35 -5.86 12.89 9.98
CA ARG A 35 -7.03 13.03 9.12
C ARG A 35 -6.70 12.78 7.66
N ALA A 36 -5.62 13.35 7.15
CA ALA A 36 -5.16 13.11 5.78
C ALA A 36 -4.77 11.64 5.54
N LYS A 37 -4.14 10.99 6.53
CA LYS A 37 -3.87 9.54 6.48
C LYS A 37 -5.16 8.73 6.34
N ALA A 38 -6.18 9.04 7.14
CA ALA A 38 -7.48 8.37 7.05
C ALA A 38 -8.16 8.59 5.69
N ILE A 39 -8.09 9.81 5.15
CA ILE A 39 -8.62 10.15 3.83
C ILE A 39 -7.87 9.37 2.73
N ASN A 40 -6.53 9.40 2.73
CA ASN A 40 -5.71 8.70 1.75
C ASN A 40 -6.04 7.21 1.70
N PHE A 41 -5.96 6.53 2.84
CA PHE A 41 -6.25 5.11 2.91
C PHE A 41 -7.72 4.80 2.60
N GLY A 42 -8.64 5.58 3.17
CA GLY A 42 -10.06 5.39 2.92
C GLY A 42 -10.39 5.47 1.42
N ILE A 43 -9.93 6.52 0.74
CA ILE A 43 -10.23 6.72 -0.69
C ILE A 43 -9.56 5.66 -1.56
N VAL A 44 -8.26 5.37 -1.33
CA VAL A 44 -7.54 4.32 -2.09
C VAL A 44 -8.22 2.97 -1.93
N TYR A 45 -8.81 2.71 -0.77
CA TYR A 45 -9.56 1.48 -0.50
C TYR A 45 -11.04 1.55 -0.85
N GLY A 46 -11.48 2.61 -1.52
CA GLY A 46 -12.82 2.72 -2.07
C GLY A 46 -13.91 3.04 -1.04
N ILE A 47 -13.58 3.81 0.00
CA ILE A 47 -14.55 4.27 1.01
C ILE A 47 -15.62 5.15 0.34
N SER A 48 -16.88 5.02 0.80
CA SER A 48 -17.95 5.94 0.41
C SER A 48 -17.91 7.24 1.22
N ALA A 49 -18.58 8.29 0.72
CA ALA A 49 -18.72 9.54 1.47
C ALA A 49 -19.35 9.31 2.86
N PHE A 50 -20.33 8.41 2.96
CA PHE A 50 -20.92 8.00 4.23
C PHE A 50 -19.89 7.34 5.17
N GLY A 51 -19.10 6.40 4.64
CA GLY A 51 -18.05 5.74 5.45
C GLY A 51 -16.96 6.70 5.92
N LEU A 52 -16.54 7.62 5.04
CA LEU A 52 -15.53 8.64 5.37
C LEU A 52 -16.07 9.64 6.40
N ALA A 53 -17.32 10.06 6.26
CA ALA A 53 -18.00 10.94 7.23
C ALA A 53 -18.02 10.33 8.63
N ASN A 54 -18.42 9.06 8.75
CA ASN A 54 -18.42 8.34 10.02
C ASN A 54 -17.02 8.20 10.63
N GLN A 55 -16.01 7.91 9.79
CA GLN A 55 -14.62 7.73 10.25
C GLN A 55 -14.00 9.03 10.77
N LEU A 56 -14.34 10.16 10.15
CA LEU A 56 -13.77 11.47 10.50
C LEU A 56 -14.66 12.27 11.46
N GLY A 57 -15.90 11.84 11.71
CA GLY A 57 -16.85 12.58 12.52
C GLY A 57 -17.31 13.90 11.88
N ILE A 58 -17.46 13.92 10.54
CA ILE A 58 -17.84 15.11 9.74
C ILE A 58 -19.15 14.87 8.98
N ASP A 59 -19.70 15.93 8.39
CA ASP A 59 -20.88 15.81 7.52
C ASP A 59 -20.57 15.03 6.23
N GLN A 60 -21.59 14.32 5.72
CA GLN A 60 -21.45 13.51 4.51
C GLN A 60 -21.15 14.36 3.26
N GLY A 61 -21.68 15.57 3.20
CA GLY A 61 -21.39 16.51 2.11
C GLY A 61 -19.93 16.96 2.13
N GLU A 62 -19.40 17.26 3.33
CA GLU A 62 -17.97 17.58 3.52
C GLU A 62 -17.08 16.41 3.11
N ALA A 63 -17.41 15.18 3.54
CA ALA A 63 -16.69 13.98 3.13
C ALA A 63 -16.73 13.77 1.61
N GLY A 64 -17.87 14.04 0.98
CA GLY A 64 -18.05 14.00 -0.46
C GLY A 64 -17.17 15.03 -1.19
N ALA A 65 -17.06 16.24 -0.64
CA ALA A 65 -16.19 17.28 -1.16
C ALA A 65 -14.71 16.87 -1.07
N TYR A 66 -14.27 16.26 0.03
CA TYR A 66 -12.90 15.72 0.16
C TYR A 66 -12.60 14.65 -0.89
N ILE A 67 -13.52 13.70 -1.10
CA ILE A 67 -13.35 12.66 -2.13
C ILE A 67 -13.23 13.27 -3.52
N LYS A 68 -14.06 14.27 -3.84
CA LYS A 68 -14.02 14.98 -5.13
C LYS A 68 -12.67 15.66 -5.33
N THR A 69 -12.24 16.50 -4.38
CA THR A 69 -10.95 17.21 -4.44
C THR A 69 -9.78 16.24 -4.56
N TYR A 70 -9.82 15.12 -3.82
CA TYR A 70 -8.79 14.09 -3.90
C TYR A 70 -8.66 13.50 -5.31
N PHE A 71 -9.76 13.18 -5.97
CA PHE A 71 -9.73 12.63 -7.32
C PHE A 71 -9.39 13.67 -8.40
N GLU A 72 -9.73 14.93 -8.18
CA GLU A 72 -9.27 16.04 -9.05
C GLU A 72 -7.74 16.17 -8.96
N ARG A 73 -7.19 16.00 -7.77
CA ARG A 73 -5.74 16.08 -7.53
C ARG A 73 -5.00 14.81 -7.97
N PHE A 74 -5.59 13.65 -7.81
CA PHE A 74 -5.00 12.36 -8.12
C PHE A 74 -5.84 11.58 -9.16
N PRO A 75 -5.99 12.09 -10.38
CA PRO A 75 -6.88 11.48 -11.39
C PRO A 75 -6.44 10.05 -11.77
N GLY A 76 -5.14 9.73 -11.65
CA GLY A 76 -4.64 8.38 -11.90
C GLY A 76 -5.17 7.33 -10.93
N ILE A 77 -5.47 7.70 -9.68
CA ILE A 77 -6.09 6.79 -8.70
C ILE A 77 -7.54 6.51 -9.14
N ARG A 78 -8.28 7.55 -9.54
CA ARG A 78 -9.65 7.40 -10.08
C ARG A 78 -9.67 6.47 -11.28
N ALA A 79 -8.78 6.72 -12.24
CA ALA A 79 -8.68 5.90 -13.46
C ALA A 79 -8.34 4.43 -13.14
N TYR A 80 -7.45 4.18 -12.19
CA TYR A 80 -7.15 2.83 -11.70
C TYR A 80 -8.39 2.14 -11.13
N MET A 81 -9.15 2.83 -10.27
CA MET A 81 -10.33 2.27 -9.65
C MET A 81 -11.42 1.94 -10.67
N ASP A 82 -11.69 2.87 -11.59
CA ASP A 82 -12.73 2.69 -12.62
C ASP A 82 -12.35 1.55 -13.59
N LYS A 83 -11.08 1.49 -14.01
CA LYS A 83 -10.53 0.39 -14.81
C LYS A 83 -10.67 -0.95 -14.09
N THR A 84 -10.23 -1.03 -12.84
CA THR A 84 -10.28 -2.28 -12.05
C THR A 84 -11.70 -2.79 -11.88
N LYS A 85 -12.67 -1.88 -11.61
CA LYS A 85 -14.09 -2.24 -11.53
C LYS A 85 -14.62 -2.78 -12.85
N ALA A 86 -14.26 -2.17 -13.97
CA ALA A 86 -14.68 -2.64 -15.29
C ALA A 86 -14.10 -4.04 -15.60
N GLU A 87 -12.81 -4.22 -15.35
CA GLU A 87 -12.11 -5.49 -15.62
C GLU A 87 -12.65 -6.63 -14.75
N VAL A 88 -12.85 -6.41 -13.43
CA VAL A 88 -13.34 -7.46 -12.55
C VAL A 88 -14.77 -7.87 -12.86
N ARG A 89 -15.63 -6.94 -13.29
CA ARG A 89 -17.00 -7.27 -13.71
C ARG A 89 -17.04 -8.20 -14.93
N GLN A 90 -16.06 -8.08 -15.81
CA GLN A 90 -15.93 -8.91 -17.00
C GLN A 90 -15.25 -10.25 -16.70
N ALA A 91 -14.10 -10.21 -15.98
CA ALA A 91 -13.23 -11.36 -15.79
C ALA A 91 -13.56 -12.20 -14.54
N GLY A 92 -14.21 -11.60 -13.52
CA GLY A 92 -14.47 -12.24 -12.22
C GLY A 92 -13.24 -12.33 -11.32
N PHE A 93 -12.09 -11.81 -11.74
CA PHE A 93 -10.84 -11.77 -10.97
C PHE A 93 -10.04 -10.51 -11.27
N VAL A 94 -9.10 -10.21 -10.40
CA VAL A 94 -8.03 -9.21 -10.60
C VAL A 94 -6.67 -9.88 -10.48
N SER A 95 -5.60 -9.20 -10.91
CA SER A 95 -4.25 -9.76 -10.84
C SER A 95 -3.30 -8.80 -10.14
N THR A 96 -2.35 -9.35 -9.37
CA THR A 96 -1.22 -8.58 -8.86
C THR A 96 -0.27 -8.18 -10.00
N VAL A 97 0.66 -7.28 -9.72
CA VAL A 97 1.73 -6.92 -10.67
C VAL A 97 2.63 -8.11 -11.04
N PHE A 98 2.61 -9.19 -10.25
CA PHE A 98 3.33 -10.44 -10.52
C PHE A 98 2.47 -11.48 -11.26
N GLY A 99 1.23 -11.13 -11.65
CA GLY A 99 0.34 -12.00 -12.40
C GLY A 99 -0.47 -12.99 -11.57
N ARG A 100 -0.39 -12.96 -10.22
CA ARG A 100 -1.21 -13.81 -9.37
C ARG A 100 -2.66 -13.35 -9.42
N ARG A 101 -3.57 -14.27 -9.80
CA ARG A 101 -5.01 -14.01 -9.90
C ARG A 101 -5.70 -14.12 -8.55
N ILE A 102 -6.62 -13.21 -8.30
CA ILE A 102 -7.46 -13.16 -7.10
C ILE A 102 -8.90 -13.10 -7.56
N HIS A 103 -9.64 -14.18 -7.36
CA HIS A 103 -11.05 -14.28 -7.75
C HIS A 103 -11.93 -13.49 -6.79
N ILE A 104 -12.94 -12.79 -7.33
CA ILE A 104 -13.88 -11.95 -6.59
C ILE A 104 -15.32 -12.43 -6.88
N PRO A 105 -15.76 -13.53 -6.30
CA PRO A 105 -17.11 -14.09 -6.60
C PRO A 105 -18.25 -13.11 -6.32
N ALA A 106 -18.10 -12.25 -5.31
CA ALA A 106 -19.09 -11.25 -4.92
C ALA A 106 -19.45 -10.26 -6.04
N ILE A 107 -18.61 -10.12 -7.08
CA ILE A 107 -18.85 -9.17 -8.18
C ILE A 107 -20.08 -9.54 -9.02
N HIS A 108 -20.43 -10.82 -9.06
CA HIS A 108 -21.57 -11.34 -9.81
C HIS A 108 -22.80 -11.58 -8.92
N SER A 109 -22.78 -11.18 -7.65
CA SER A 109 -23.92 -11.35 -6.74
C SER A 109 -25.15 -10.56 -7.22
N LYS A 110 -26.34 -11.10 -6.95
CA LYS A 110 -27.60 -10.39 -7.16
C LYS A 110 -27.79 -9.24 -6.15
N SER A 111 -27.16 -9.32 -4.97
CA SER A 111 -27.19 -8.29 -3.94
C SER A 111 -26.31 -7.08 -4.35
N GLY A 112 -26.89 -5.88 -4.36
CA GLY A 112 -26.15 -4.63 -4.61
C GLY A 112 -25.07 -4.38 -3.58
N ALA A 113 -25.32 -4.71 -2.30
CA ALA A 113 -24.35 -4.54 -1.21
C ALA A 113 -23.15 -5.48 -1.38
N GLU A 114 -23.39 -6.74 -1.77
CA GLU A 114 -22.31 -7.69 -2.04
C GLU A 114 -21.48 -7.29 -3.26
N ARG A 115 -22.11 -6.80 -4.33
CA ARG A 115 -21.37 -6.27 -5.48
C ARG A 115 -20.48 -5.10 -5.11
N GLN A 116 -20.98 -4.15 -4.31
CA GLN A 116 -20.19 -3.04 -3.83
C GLN A 116 -19.01 -3.50 -2.96
N PHE A 117 -19.22 -4.51 -2.12
CA PHE A 117 -18.14 -5.15 -1.38
C PHE A 117 -17.12 -5.78 -2.33
N GLY A 118 -17.57 -6.51 -3.35
CA GLY A 118 -16.72 -7.10 -4.40
C GLY A 118 -15.90 -6.05 -5.15
N GLU A 119 -16.50 -4.91 -5.49
CA GLU A 119 -15.76 -3.80 -6.13
C GLU A 119 -14.65 -3.24 -5.24
N ARG A 120 -14.92 -3.03 -3.95
CA ARG A 120 -13.88 -2.59 -3.00
C ARG A 120 -12.78 -3.64 -2.84
N ALA A 121 -13.16 -4.91 -2.71
CA ALA A 121 -12.20 -6.01 -2.65
C ALA A 121 -11.33 -6.07 -3.92
N ALA A 122 -11.92 -5.89 -5.10
CA ALA A 122 -11.19 -5.86 -6.36
C ALA A 122 -10.18 -4.72 -6.46
N ILE A 123 -10.51 -3.52 -5.98
CA ILE A 123 -9.58 -2.38 -5.94
C ILE A 123 -8.39 -2.66 -5.04
N ASN A 124 -8.64 -3.28 -3.88
CA ASN A 124 -7.62 -3.53 -2.85
C ASN A 124 -6.72 -4.72 -3.17
N ALA A 125 -7.29 -5.78 -3.74
CA ALA A 125 -6.61 -7.05 -3.90
C ALA A 125 -5.31 -6.99 -4.72
N PRO A 126 -5.19 -6.24 -5.84
CA PRO A 126 -3.93 -6.11 -6.56
C PRO A 126 -2.84 -5.42 -5.73
N ILE A 127 -3.20 -4.41 -4.95
CA ILE A 127 -2.27 -3.61 -4.13
C ILE A 127 -1.77 -4.45 -2.96
N GLN A 128 -2.68 -4.96 -2.13
CA GLN A 128 -2.32 -5.80 -0.97
C GLN A 128 -1.70 -7.12 -1.40
N GLY A 129 -2.19 -7.70 -2.51
CA GLY A 129 -1.62 -8.90 -3.07
C GLY A 129 -0.19 -8.70 -3.59
N ALA A 130 0.10 -7.58 -4.23
CA ALA A 130 1.46 -7.25 -4.65
C ALA A 130 2.41 -7.06 -3.46
N ALA A 131 1.96 -6.42 -2.39
CA ALA A 131 2.75 -6.31 -1.15
C ALA A 131 3.06 -7.68 -0.54
N ALA A 132 2.06 -8.57 -0.47
CA ALA A 132 2.25 -9.94 -0.02
C ALA A 132 3.21 -10.75 -0.94
N ASP A 133 3.13 -10.54 -2.24
CA ASP A 133 4.03 -11.19 -3.20
C ASP A 133 5.48 -10.70 -3.01
N ILE A 134 5.70 -9.41 -2.75
CA ILE A 134 7.02 -8.83 -2.50
C ILE A 134 7.66 -9.42 -1.24
N ILE A 135 6.96 -9.39 -0.11
CA ILE A 135 7.53 -9.90 1.14
C ILE A 135 7.80 -11.40 1.05
N ARG A 136 6.92 -12.17 0.41
CA ARG A 136 7.15 -13.61 0.16
C ARG A 136 8.40 -13.86 -0.69
N ARG A 137 8.64 -13.04 -1.72
CA ARG A 137 9.85 -13.13 -2.55
C ARG A 137 11.11 -12.81 -1.76
N ALA A 138 11.05 -11.79 -0.87
CA ALA A 138 12.13 -11.50 0.06
C ALA A 138 12.41 -12.71 0.96
N MET A 139 11.38 -13.27 1.58
CA MET A 139 11.52 -14.44 2.47
C MET A 139 12.14 -15.65 1.77
N ILE A 140 11.78 -15.92 0.51
CA ILE A 140 12.33 -17.05 -0.27
C ILE A 140 13.83 -16.86 -0.52
N ARG A 141 14.30 -15.62 -0.74
CA ARG A 141 15.70 -15.31 -1.05
C ARG A 141 16.58 -15.16 0.19
N MET A 142 15.96 -14.83 1.31
CA MET A 142 16.67 -14.46 2.54
C MET A 142 17.65 -15.51 3.04
N PRO A 143 17.28 -16.81 3.18
CA PRO A 143 18.21 -17.82 3.68
C PRO A 143 19.46 -17.95 2.80
N GLY A 144 19.31 -17.94 1.47
CA GLY A 144 20.43 -18.01 0.55
C GLY A 144 21.35 -16.79 0.67
N ALA A 145 20.79 -15.58 0.73
CA ALA A 145 21.57 -14.36 0.85
C ALA A 145 22.35 -14.24 2.16
N LEU A 146 21.77 -14.71 3.27
CA LEU A 146 22.46 -14.76 4.57
C LEU A 146 23.59 -15.79 4.54
N ALA A 147 23.36 -16.97 3.96
CA ALA A 147 24.37 -18.01 3.83
C ALA A 147 25.53 -17.58 2.92
N GLU A 148 25.26 -16.94 1.79
CA GLU A 148 26.28 -16.40 0.88
C GLU A 148 27.14 -15.32 1.55
N ALA A 149 26.56 -14.57 2.49
CA ALA A 149 27.28 -13.58 3.30
C ALA A 149 28.04 -14.19 4.49
N GLY A 150 27.95 -15.50 4.71
CA GLY A 150 28.61 -16.20 5.79
C GLY A 150 28.03 -15.89 7.17
N LEU A 151 26.77 -15.42 7.25
CA LEU A 151 26.11 -15.02 8.47
C LEU A 151 25.35 -16.18 9.12
N GLN A 152 25.37 -16.24 10.45
CA GLN A 152 24.59 -17.19 11.25
C GLN A 152 23.17 -16.69 11.58
N THR A 153 22.86 -15.47 11.15
CA THR A 153 21.56 -14.82 11.32
C THR A 153 20.44 -15.68 10.73
N ARG A 154 19.34 -15.81 11.45
CA ARG A 154 18.17 -16.63 11.06
C ARG A 154 16.90 -15.79 10.99
N MET A 155 16.14 -15.94 9.91
CA MET A 155 14.80 -15.41 9.83
C MET A 155 13.86 -16.29 10.65
N LEU A 156 13.14 -15.71 11.61
CA LEU A 156 12.26 -16.43 12.53
C LEU A 156 10.81 -16.43 12.07
N LEU A 157 10.26 -15.27 11.81
CA LEU A 157 8.83 -15.11 11.46
C LEU A 157 8.54 -13.79 10.73
N GLN A 158 7.35 -13.71 10.17
CA GLN A 158 6.77 -12.52 9.58
C GLN A 158 5.65 -11.97 10.48
N VAL A 159 5.64 -10.67 10.70
CA VAL A 159 4.54 -9.94 11.37
C VAL A 159 4.08 -8.83 10.44
N HIS A 160 2.91 -8.99 9.80
CA HIS A 160 2.39 -8.08 8.78
C HIS A 160 3.38 -7.85 7.63
N ASP A 161 4.03 -6.70 7.59
CA ASP A 161 5.02 -6.27 6.60
C ASP A 161 6.46 -6.27 7.15
N GLU A 162 6.65 -6.77 8.36
CA GLU A 162 7.94 -6.89 9.04
C GLU A 162 8.45 -8.33 9.02
N LEU A 163 9.78 -8.50 8.94
CA LEU A 163 10.47 -9.78 9.14
C LEU A 163 11.31 -9.71 10.41
N VAL A 164 11.18 -10.73 11.26
CA VAL A 164 11.91 -10.81 12.53
C VAL A 164 13.06 -11.81 12.38
N PHE A 165 14.22 -11.41 12.86
CA PHE A 165 15.45 -12.17 12.77
C PHE A 165 16.08 -12.36 14.15
N GLU A 166 16.83 -13.44 14.29
CA GLU A 166 17.77 -13.67 15.38
C GLU A 166 19.19 -13.62 14.80
N ALA A 167 20.03 -12.79 15.35
CA ALA A 167 21.40 -12.60 14.90
C ALA A 167 22.37 -12.57 16.10
N PRO A 168 23.59 -13.14 15.99
CA PRO A 168 24.66 -12.81 16.90
C PRO A 168 24.91 -11.29 16.88
N GLU A 169 25.14 -10.70 18.05
CA GLU A 169 25.32 -9.24 18.17
C GLU A 169 26.45 -8.73 17.26
N ALA A 170 27.53 -9.47 17.13
CA ALA A 170 28.66 -9.13 16.27
C ALA A 170 28.33 -9.11 14.78
N GLU A 171 27.23 -9.74 14.35
CA GLU A 171 26.80 -9.81 12.95
C GLU A 171 25.67 -8.80 12.62
N ALA A 172 25.09 -8.13 13.62
CA ALA A 172 23.88 -7.35 13.48
C ALA A 172 23.94 -6.33 12.32
N GLU A 173 24.99 -5.53 12.25
CA GLU A 173 25.17 -4.52 11.19
C GLU A 173 25.28 -5.16 9.79
N ALA A 174 26.05 -6.24 9.66
CA ALA A 174 26.20 -6.96 8.40
C ALA A 174 24.88 -7.62 7.97
N ALA A 175 24.15 -8.20 8.93
CA ALA A 175 22.85 -8.79 8.71
C ALA A 175 21.83 -7.76 8.22
N ILE A 176 21.75 -6.59 8.88
CA ILE A 176 20.87 -5.48 8.48
C ILE A 176 21.14 -5.07 7.02
N ALA A 177 22.39 -4.95 6.62
CA ALA A 177 22.74 -4.57 5.25
C ALA A 177 22.26 -5.60 4.21
N VAL A 178 22.43 -6.91 4.50
CA VAL A 178 21.96 -8.00 3.61
C VAL A 178 20.44 -8.04 3.57
N ILE A 179 19.78 -8.01 4.74
CA ILE A 179 18.32 -8.08 4.86
C ILE A 179 17.66 -6.92 4.12
N ARG A 180 18.14 -5.69 4.35
CA ARG A 180 17.61 -4.50 3.69
C ARG A 180 17.72 -4.63 2.16
N ARG A 181 18.88 -4.98 1.64
CA ARG A 181 19.09 -5.18 0.20
C ARG A 181 18.13 -6.22 -0.38
N VAL A 182 17.96 -7.37 0.29
CA VAL A 182 17.07 -8.45 -0.17
C VAL A 182 15.61 -7.99 -0.21
N MET A 183 15.17 -7.27 0.81
CA MET A 183 13.80 -6.76 0.88
C MET A 183 13.54 -5.65 -0.13
N GLU A 184 14.43 -4.68 -0.27
CA GLU A 184 14.30 -3.54 -1.20
C GLU A 184 14.30 -3.99 -2.66
N THR A 185 15.06 -5.04 -2.99
CA THR A 185 15.15 -5.60 -4.36
C THR A 185 14.21 -6.79 -4.60
N ALA A 186 13.32 -7.10 -3.66
CA ALA A 186 12.51 -8.32 -3.73
C ALA A 186 11.57 -8.39 -4.96
N ALA A 187 11.16 -7.25 -5.52
CA ALA A 187 10.35 -7.21 -6.73
C ALA A 187 11.11 -7.63 -7.98
N GLU A 188 12.42 -7.40 -8.02
CA GLU A 188 13.28 -7.64 -9.17
C GLU A 188 13.61 -9.15 -9.34
N PRO A 189 13.97 -9.59 -10.56
CA PRO A 189 13.85 -8.87 -11.84
C PRO A 189 12.43 -8.92 -12.43
N ALA A 190 11.46 -9.53 -11.73
CA ALA A 190 10.14 -9.79 -12.27
C ALA A 190 9.34 -8.48 -12.50
N VAL A 191 9.52 -7.50 -11.64
CA VAL A 191 8.86 -6.19 -11.72
C VAL A 191 9.84 -5.09 -11.35
N ALA A 192 10.02 -4.11 -12.24
CA ALA A 192 10.70 -2.87 -11.93
C ALA A 192 9.70 -1.89 -11.31
N LEU A 193 9.81 -1.64 -10.02
CA LEU A 193 8.96 -0.68 -9.32
C LEU A 193 9.32 0.74 -9.72
N SER A 194 8.29 1.59 -9.90
CA SER A 194 8.49 2.99 -10.28
C SER A 194 8.76 3.91 -9.08
N VAL A 195 8.71 3.36 -7.87
CA VAL A 195 9.05 4.01 -6.60
C VAL A 195 9.96 3.07 -5.80
N PRO A 196 10.86 3.60 -4.95
CA PRO A 196 11.71 2.77 -4.11
C PRO A 196 10.85 2.01 -3.08
N LEU A 197 11.34 0.83 -2.68
CA LEU A 197 10.96 0.20 -1.42
C LEU A 197 11.98 0.65 -0.40
N ASP A 198 11.52 1.21 0.69
CA ASP A 198 12.37 1.68 1.79
C ASP A 198 12.15 0.76 2.99
N VAL A 199 13.24 0.21 3.53
CA VAL A 199 13.21 -0.76 4.63
C VAL A 199 13.96 -0.22 5.83
N GLU A 200 13.27 -0.08 6.93
CA GLU A 200 13.85 0.31 8.23
C GLU A 200 14.20 -0.92 9.06
N ALA A 201 15.36 -0.89 9.70
CA ALA A 201 15.73 -1.84 10.73
C ALA A 201 15.54 -1.22 12.12
N ARG A 202 15.01 -2.00 13.04
CA ARG A 202 14.75 -1.59 14.43
C ARG A 202 15.30 -2.61 15.38
#